data_63e1a6bbbce58ce93dc225d5aebff31e
#
_entry.id   63e1a6bbbce58ce93dc225d5aebff31e
#
_cell.length_a   1.000
_cell.length_b   1.000
_cell.length_c   1.000
_cell.angle_alpha   90.00
_cell.angle_beta   90.00
_cell.angle_gamma   90.00
#
_symmetry.space_group_name_H-M   'P 1'
#
loop_
_entity.id
_entity.type
_entity.pdbx_description
1 polymer ?
#
loop_
_entity_poly.entity_id
_entity_poly.type
_entity_poly.pdbx_seq_one_letter_code
_entity_poly.pdbx_strand_id
1 'polypeptide(L)'
;PTAALSRPVSVSVEPGDVLQIEVYAGGEKQNDFSATVSPDYTIMCPLIGSVDVDSAGTTGISVKIRAILARDYYVDPQVMVSVKEHAAKIYVLGEVRHPGIYALSDGPTLLSACALAGGFSDFAAPQRARISRNENGKMKVFNVDLMKAQRGKAEDVRLRSGDRLEIPRRLF
;
A
#
# COMPACT_ATOMS: atom_id res chain seq x y z
N PRO A 1 -7.64 8.87 38.35
CA PRO A 1 -6.90 8.49 37.16
C PRO A 1 -7.77 8.72 35.93
N THR A 2 -7.55 9.85 35.29
CA THR A 2 -8.21 10.22 34.05
C THR A 2 -7.67 9.30 32.98
N ALA A 3 -8.50 8.38 32.52
CA ALA A 3 -8.24 7.65 31.31
C ALA A 3 -8.09 8.69 30.19
N ALA A 4 -6.89 8.87 29.69
CA ALA A 4 -6.65 9.66 28.49
C ALA A 4 -7.45 9.03 27.38
N LEU A 5 -8.53 9.69 26.96
CA LEU A 5 -9.23 9.36 25.74
C LEU A 5 -8.21 9.53 24.62
N SER A 6 -7.62 8.42 24.21
CA SER A 6 -6.75 8.41 23.05
C SER A 6 -7.58 8.91 21.88
N ARG A 7 -7.25 10.08 21.36
CA ARG A 7 -7.83 10.59 20.13
C ARG A 7 -7.60 9.54 19.06
N PRO A 8 -8.62 9.15 18.29
CA PRO A 8 -8.40 8.23 17.19
C PRO A 8 -7.34 8.81 16.26
N VAL A 9 -6.25 8.11 16.12
CA VAL A 9 -5.17 8.53 15.24
C VAL A 9 -5.66 8.36 13.81
N SER A 10 -5.75 9.48 13.08
CA SER A 10 -6.09 9.43 11.67
C SER A 10 -4.92 8.84 10.89
N VAL A 11 -5.16 7.75 10.18
CA VAL A 11 -4.17 7.10 9.34
C VAL A 11 -4.38 7.55 7.90
N SER A 12 -3.32 7.95 7.23
CA SER A 12 -3.37 8.30 5.82
C SER A 12 -3.73 7.08 4.98
N VAL A 13 -4.50 7.30 3.92
CA VAL A 13 -5.02 6.27 3.03
C VAL A 13 -4.48 6.50 1.63
N GLU A 14 -4.07 5.42 0.97
CA GLU A 14 -3.50 5.46 -0.37
C GLU A 14 -4.19 4.47 -1.31
N PRO A 15 -4.13 4.68 -2.63
CA PRO A 15 -4.68 3.73 -3.59
C PRO A 15 -4.12 2.31 -3.38
N GLY A 16 -5.00 1.33 -3.42
CA GLY A 16 -4.67 -0.07 -3.16
C GLY A 16 -4.81 -0.51 -1.72
N ASP A 17 -4.93 0.42 -0.77
CA ASP A 17 -5.23 0.08 0.62
C ASP A 17 -6.61 -0.57 0.73
N VAL A 18 -6.75 -1.53 1.62
CA VAL A 18 -8.04 -2.15 1.96
C VAL A 18 -8.52 -1.60 3.29
N LEU A 19 -9.68 -0.97 3.26
CA LEU A 19 -10.30 -0.39 4.44
C LEU A 19 -11.35 -1.33 5.00
N GLN A 20 -11.43 -1.40 6.32
CA GLN A 20 -12.53 -2.03 7.04
C GLN A 20 -13.46 -0.93 7.56
N ILE A 21 -14.73 -1.00 7.20
CA ILE A 21 -15.73 -0.01 7.56
C ILE A 21 -16.84 -0.68 8.33
N GLU A 22 -17.10 -0.19 9.53
CA GLU A 22 -18.15 -0.68 10.39
C GLU A 22 -19.14 0.45 10.68
N VAL A 23 -20.43 0.17 10.54
CA VAL A 23 -21.50 1.12 10.78
C VAL A 23 -22.38 0.64 11.94
N TYR A 24 -22.54 1.49 12.92
CA TYR A 24 -23.39 1.24 14.09
C TYR A 24 -24.51 2.27 14.14
N ALA A 25 -25.71 1.85 14.46
CA ALA A 25 -26.85 2.71 14.74
C ALA A 25 -27.79 2.04 15.75
N GLY A 26 -28.35 2.82 16.65
CA GLY A 26 -29.22 2.28 17.70
C GLY A 26 -28.55 1.31 18.66
N GLY A 27 -27.22 1.41 18.82
CA GLY A 27 -26.44 0.51 19.68
C GLY A 27 -26.07 -0.84 19.05
N GLU A 28 -26.44 -1.08 17.80
CA GLU A 28 -26.16 -2.32 17.09
C GLU A 28 -25.36 -2.09 15.81
N LYS A 29 -24.56 -3.10 15.45
CA LYS A 29 -23.84 -3.09 14.17
C LYS A 29 -24.83 -3.29 13.02
N GLN A 30 -24.90 -2.32 12.14
CA GLN A 30 -25.81 -2.34 11.00
C GLN A 30 -25.14 -2.87 9.75
N ASN A 31 -23.86 -2.54 9.57
CA ASN A 31 -23.11 -2.96 8.40
C ASN A 31 -21.63 -3.14 8.72
N ASP A 32 -21.00 -4.03 8.00
CA ASP A 32 -19.57 -4.34 8.12
C ASP A 32 -19.06 -4.81 6.76
N PHE A 33 -18.16 -4.04 6.17
CA PHE A 33 -17.65 -4.36 4.83
C PHE A 33 -16.22 -3.87 4.64
N SER A 34 -15.53 -4.48 3.69
CA SER A 34 -14.21 -4.05 3.25
C SER A 34 -14.31 -3.35 1.91
N ALA A 35 -13.53 -2.30 1.72
CA ALA A 35 -13.45 -1.58 0.46
C ALA A 35 -11.99 -1.30 0.09
N THR A 36 -11.64 -1.54 -1.16
CA THR A 36 -10.31 -1.22 -1.70
C THR A 36 -10.32 0.18 -2.27
N VAL A 37 -9.32 0.97 -1.95
CA VAL A 37 -9.16 2.31 -2.49
C VAL A 37 -8.73 2.24 -3.94
N SER A 38 -9.53 2.81 -4.82
CA SER A 38 -9.26 2.85 -6.26
C SER A 38 -8.13 3.83 -6.60
N PRO A 39 -7.50 3.72 -7.79
CA PRO A 39 -6.44 4.66 -8.21
C PRO A 39 -6.85 6.13 -8.24
N ASP A 40 -8.14 6.42 -8.36
CA ASP A 40 -8.71 7.77 -8.34
C ASP A 40 -9.11 8.24 -6.93
N TYR A 41 -8.64 7.55 -5.88
CA TYR A 41 -8.96 7.84 -4.47
C TYR A 41 -10.45 7.76 -4.15
N THR A 42 -11.13 6.75 -4.68
CA THR A 42 -12.52 6.47 -4.31
C THR A 42 -12.65 5.07 -3.72
N ILE A 43 -13.68 4.89 -2.88
CA ILE A 43 -14.10 3.58 -2.39
C ILE A 43 -15.56 3.35 -2.75
N MET A 44 -15.91 2.08 -2.96
CA MET A 44 -17.29 1.69 -3.20
C MET A 44 -17.93 1.23 -1.90
N CYS A 45 -18.96 1.95 -1.47
CA CYS A 45 -19.69 1.63 -0.24
C CYS A 45 -21.08 1.09 -0.58
N PRO A 46 -21.54 0.00 0.06
CA PRO A 46 -22.94 -0.41 -0.03
C PRO A 46 -23.87 0.73 0.38
N LEU A 47 -25.01 0.84 -0.24
CA LEU A 47 -26.05 1.84 -0.03
C LEU A 47 -25.76 3.25 -0.58
N ILE A 48 -24.52 3.74 -0.47
CA ILE A 48 -24.19 5.12 -0.81
C ILE A 48 -23.34 5.28 -2.09
N GLY A 49 -22.82 4.17 -2.62
CA GLY A 49 -22.04 4.17 -3.85
C GLY A 49 -20.60 4.64 -3.66
N SER A 50 -20.09 5.37 -4.63
CA SER A 50 -18.69 5.83 -4.64
C SER A 50 -18.49 7.00 -3.67
N VAL A 51 -17.46 6.92 -2.83
CA VAL A 51 -17.05 7.95 -1.88
C VAL A 51 -15.62 8.35 -2.15
N ASP A 52 -15.39 9.66 -2.30
CA ASP A 52 -14.08 10.23 -2.46
C ASP A 52 -13.33 10.21 -1.11
N VAL A 53 -12.13 9.63 -1.09
CA VAL A 53 -11.30 9.51 0.11
C VAL A 53 -9.99 10.27 -0.01
N ASP A 54 -9.83 11.08 -1.05
CA ASP A 54 -8.60 11.85 -1.26
C ASP A 54 -8.33 12.79 -0.08
N SER A 55 -7.10 12.77 0.39
CA SER A 55 -6.57 13.62 1.48
C SER A 55 -7.33 13.50 2.82
N ALA A 56 -8.23 12.55 2.96
CA ALA A 56 -9.14 12.51 4.12
C ALA A 56 -8.61 11.66 5.27
N GLY A 57 -7.69 10.79 5.18
CA GLY A 57 -7.35 9.86 6.24
C GLY A 57 -8.58 9.09 6.79
N THR A 58 -8.36 8.13 7.65
CA THR A 58 -9.45 7.28 8.18
C THR A 58 -10.50 8.08 8.93
N THR A 59 -10.11 9.08 9.70
CA THR A 59 -11.05 9.94 10.43
C THR A 59 -11.92 10.77 9.48
N GLY A 60 -11.33 11.38 8.48
CA GLY A 60 -12.06 12.17 7.47
C GLY A 60 -13.03 11.31 6.67
N ILE A 61 -12.66 10.09 6.34
CA ILE A 61 -13.52 9.14 5.63
C ILE A 61 -14.71 8.76 6.49
N SER A 62 -14.50 8.48 7.78
CA SER A 62 -15.59 8.16 8.71
C SER A 62 -16.59 9.30 8.83
N VAL A 63 -16.12 10.54 8.88
CA VAL A 63 -16.98 11.74 8.93
C VAL A 63 -17.80 11.87 7.64
N LYS A 64 -17.20 11.67 6.48
CA LYS A 64 -17.91 11.73 5.19
C LYS A 64 -19.02 10.68 5.10
N ILE A 65 -18.69 9.43 5.42
CA ILE A 65 -19.66 8.32 5.37
C ILE A 65 -20.78 8.55 6.38
N ARG A 66 -20.44 8.95 7.59
CA ARG A 66 -21.41 9.27 8.63
C ARG A 66 -22.40 10.35 8.18
N ALA A 67 -21.91 11.43 7.58
CA ALA A 67 -22.75 12.52 7.10
C ALA A 67 -23.76 12.06 6.04
N ILE A 68 -23.34 11.21 5.12
CA ILE A 68 -24.20 10.65 4.07
C ILE A 68 -25.24 9.70 4.66
N LEU A 69 -24.82 8.81 5.55
CA LEU A 69 -25.73 7.84 6.18
C LEU A 69 -26.73 8.50 7.13
N ALA A 70 -26.32 9.55 7.85
CA ALA A 70 -27.21 10.30 8.73
C ALA A 70 -28.29 11.06 7.97
N ARG A 71 -28.03 11.46 6.74
CA ARG A 71 -28.99 12.19 5.92
C ARG A 71 -30.12 11.30 5.42
N ASP A 72 -29.85 10.09 4.97
CA ASP A 72 -30.76 9.31 4.16
C ASP A 72 -31.08 7.91 4.72
N TYR A 73 -30.29 7.36 5.65
CA TYR A 73 -30.40 5.94 6.03
C TYR A 73 -30.54 5.66 7.53
N TYR A 74 -29.82 6.36 8.39
CA TYR A 74 -29.78 6.05 9.82
C TYR A 74 -29.87 7.30 10.69
N VAL A 75 -30.44 7.14 11.89
CA VAL A 75 -30.46 8.19 12.92
C VAL A 75 -29.20 8.06 13.75
N ASP A 76 -28.40 9.12 13.81
CA ASP A 76 -27.12 9.21 14.56
C ASP A 76 -26.19 7.99 14.37
N PRO A 77 -25.80 7.68 13.12
CA PRO A 77 -24.91 6.56 12.88
C PRO A 77 -23.50 6.83 13.39
N GLN A 78 -22.82 5.79 13.85
CA GLN A 78 -21.41 5.80 14.17
C GLN A 78 -20.66 5.00 13.11
N VAL A 79 -19.64 5.58 12.53
CA VAL A 79 -18.84 4.94 11.48
C VAL A 79 -17.40 4.80 11.94
N MET A 80 -16.90 3.59 11.94
CA MET A 80 -15.50 3.27 12.23
C MET A 80 -14.80 2.86 10.95
N VAL A 81 -13.69 3.52 10.64
CA VAL A 81 -12.85 3.21 9.47
C VAL A 81 -11.46 2.87 9.94
N SER A 82 -10.97 1.72 9.55
CA SER A 82 -9.61 1.28 9.82
C SER A 82 -8.97 0.73 8.55
N VAL A 83 -7.64 0.77 8.48
CA VAL A 83 -6.90 0.15 7.38
C VAL A 83 -6.67 -1.31 7.74
N LYS A 84 -7.28 -2.21 6.97
CA LYS A 84 -7.13 -3.65 7.13
C LYS A 84 -5.83 -4.15 6.52
N GLU A 85 -5.51 -3.66 5.33
CA GLU A 85 -4.28 -3.99 4.62
C GLU A 85 -3.77 -2.75 3.90
N HIS A 86 -2.49 -2.46 4.06
CA HIS A 86 -1.83 -1.40 3.28
C HIS A 86 -1.48 -1.92 1.89
N ALA A 87 -1.56 -1.03 0.90
CA ALA A 87 -1.06 -1.32 -0.43
C ALA A 87 0.41 -1.75 -0.35
N ALA A 88 0.72 -2.89 -0.94
CA ALA A 88 2.10 -3.33 -1.02
C ALA A 88 2.84 -2.42 -2.00
N LYS A 89 3.96 -1.82 -1.54
CA LYS A 89 4.81 -0.92 -2.32
C LYS A 89 6.24 -1.36 -2.25
N ILE A 90 6.94 -1.13 -3.35
CA ILE A 90 8.40 -1.27 -3.40
C ILE A 90 9.01 0.01 -3.95
N TYR A 91 10.28 0.20 -3.62
CA TYR A 91 11.11 1.28 -4.13
C TYR A 91 12.13 0.69 -5.10
N VAL A 92 12.13 1.18 -6.34
CA VAL A 92 13.13 0.78 -7.34
C VAL A 92 14.01 1.98 -7.64
N LEU A 93 15.27 1.86 -7.30
CA LEU A 93 16.25 2.95 -7.34
C LEU A 93 17.45 2.59 -8.19
N GLY A 94 18.21 3.59 -8.59
CA GLY A 94 19.47 3.44 -9.32
C GLY A 94 19.28 3.35 -10.83
N GLU A 95 20.06 2.50 -11.47
CA GLU A 95 20.18 2.42 -12.93
C GLU A 95 19.08 1.57 -13.58
N VAL A 96 17.85 2.01 -13.44
CA VAL A 96 16.68 1.54 -14.19
C VAL A 96 16.13 2.69 -15.02
N ARG A 97 15.32 2.40 -16.01
CA ARG A 97 14.79 3.44 -16.91
C ARG A 97 13.86 4.41 -16.19
N HIS A 98 13.03 3.90 -15.30
CA HIS A 98 12.05 4.70 -14.54
C HIS A 98 12.14 4.38 -13.05
N PRO A 99 13.14 4.94 -12.32
CA PRO A 99 13.20 4.77 -10.86
C PRO A 99 11.98 5.39 -10.19
N GLY A 100 11.52 4.78 -9.12
CA GLY A 100 10.37 5.29 -8.39
C GLY A 100 9.75 4.29 -7.44
N ILE A 101 8.55 4.62 -6.99
CA ILE A 101 7.73 3.78 -6.11
C ILE A 101 6.72 3.04 -6.97
N TYR A 102 6.63 1.73 -6.78
CA TYR A 102 5.71 0.88 -7.54
C TYR A 102 4.80 0.10 -6.61
N ALA A 103 3.53 0.04 -6.95
CA ALA A 103 2.58 -0.85 -6.28
C ALA A 103 2.87 -2.29 -6.69
N LEU A 104 2.78 -3.20 -5.72
CA LEU A 104 2.94 -4.63 -5.97
C LEU A 104 1.58 -5.29 -6.14
N SER A 105 1.40 -5.97 -7.25
CA SER A 105 0.32 -6.93 -7.44
C SER A 105 0.75 -8.33 -6.95
N ASP A 106 -0.16 -9.28 -6.96
CA ASP A 106 0.06 -10.63 -6.46
C ASP A 106 1.36 -11.28 -6.97
N GLY A 107 2.18 -11.75 -6.03
CA GLY A 107 3.41 -12.49 -6.31
C GLY A 107 4.57 -11.69 -6.90
N PRO A 108 4.83 -10.46 -6.47
CA PRO A 108 5.88 -9.64 -7.05
C PRO A 108 7.28 -10.23 -6.80
N THR A 109 8.06 -10.26 -7.86
CA THR A 109 9.45 -10.71 -7.83
C THR A 109 10.39 -9.57 -8.23
N LEU A 110 11.69 -9.76 -8.02
CA LEU A 110 12.71 -8.81 -8.43
C LEU A 110 12.67 -8.51 -9.93
N LEU A 111 12.52 -9.54 -10.75
CA LEU A 111 12.45 -9.36 -12.20
C LEU A 111 11.19 -8.64 -12.63
N SER A 112 10.04 -8.93 -12.00
CA SER A 112 8.81 -8.23 -12.29
C SER A 112 8.88 -6.74 -11.90
N ALA A 113 9.54 -6.41 -10.80
CA ALA A 113 9.76 -5.03 -10.39
C ALA A 113 10.65 -4.27 -11.38
N CYS A 114 11.72 -4.90 -11.85
CA CYS A 114 12.58 -4.30 -12.88
C CYS A 114 11.82 -4.07 -14.19
N ALA A 115 10.94 -4.99 -14.56
CA ALA A 115 10.09 -4.85 -15.74
C ALA A 115 9.13 -3.66 -15.60
N LEU A 116 8.52 -3.48 -14.42
CA LEU A 116 7.67 -2.32 -14.13
C LEU A 116 8.44 -1.00 -14.26
N ALA A 117 9.71 -0.98 -13.86
CA ALA A 117 10.58 0.18 -13.98
C ALA A 117 11.14 0.40 -15.41
N GLY A 118 10.66 -0.34 -16.37
CA GLY A 118 11.08 -0.23 -17.78
C GLY A 118 12.37 -0.96 -18.14
N GLY A 119 12.88 -1.80 -17.24
CA GLY A 119 14.13 -2.53 -17.41
C GLY A 119 15.37 -1.74 -16.95
N PHE A 120 16.54 -2.33 -17.17
CA PHE A 120 17.80 -1.71 -16.78
C PHE A 120 18.22 -0.59 -17.74
N SER A 121 18.89 0.44 -17.21
CA SER A 121 19.56 1.44 -18.04
C SER A 121 20.81 0.85 -18.69
N ASP A 122 21.36 1.58 -19.66
CA ASP A 122 22.60 1.16 -20.36
C ASP A 122 23.82 1.11 -19.44
N PHE A 123 23.75 1.78 -18.29
CA PHE A 123 24.82 1.86 -17.32
C PHE A 123 24.63 0.96 -16.10
N ALA A 124 23.60 0.14 -16.11
CA ALA A 124 23.25 -0.72 -14.98
C ALA A 124 24.24 -1.87 -14.78
N ALA A 125 24.42 -2.24 -13.51
CA ALA A 125 25.14 -3.45 -13.10
C ALA A 125 24.17 -4.40 -12.37
N PRO A 126 23.25 -5.06 -13.08
CA PRO A 126 22.21 -5.87 -12.45
C PRO A 126 22.75 -7.11 -11.71
N GLN A 127 23.97 -7.54 -12.02
CA GLN A 127 24.64 -8.61 -11.29
C GLN A 127 25.06 -8.21 -9.87
N ARG A 128 25.02 -6.92 -9.54
CA ARG A 128 25.36 -6.40 -8.21
C ARG A 128 24.16 -5.69 -7.55
N ALA A 129 22.95 -6.08 -7.90
CA ALA A 129 21.74 -5.53 -7.31
C ALA A 129 21.68 -5.78 -5.80
N ARG A 130 21.07 -4.84 -5.08
CA ARG A 130 20.89 -4.92 -3.63
C ARG A 130 19.43 -4.74 -3.28
N ILE A 131 18.95 -5.56 -2.34
CA ILE A 131 17.66 -5.38 -1.71
C ILE A 131 17.90 -4.94 -0.28
N SER A 132 17.28 -3.83 0.12
CA SER A 132 17.23 -3.41 1.51
C SER A 132 15.84 -3.70 2.06
N ARG A 133 15.77 -4.48 3.12
CA ARG A 133 14.53 -4.92 3.76
C ARG A 133 14.56 -4.59 5.24
N ASN A 134 13.48 -4.00 5.73
CA ASN A 134 13.33 -3.78 7.16
C ASN A 134 12.65 -5.01 7.78
N GLU A 135 13.37 -5.71 8.64
CA GLU A 135 12.85 -6.82 9.42
C GLU A 135 12.95 -6.49 10.92
N ASN A 136 11.80 -6.36 11.58
CA ASN A 136 11.72 -6.09 13.03
C ASN A 136 12.52 -4.85 13.46
N GLY A 137 12.46 -3.76 12.68
CA GLY A 137 13.17 -2.53 12.96
C GLY A 137 14.65 -2.54 12.55
N LYS A 138 15.16 -3.64 12.01
CA LYS A 138 16.53 -3.74 11.52
C LYS A 138 16.56 -3.81 10.00
N MET A 139 17.44 -3.01 9.41
CA MET A 139 17.66 -3.02 7.97
C MET A 139 18.60 -4.16 7.58
N LYS A 140 18.11 -5.08 6.76
CA LYS A 140 18.93 -6.14 6.15
C LYS A 140 19.17 -5.83 4.68
N VAL A 141 20.41 -6.07 4.23
CA VAL A 141 20.81 -5.86 2.84
C VAL A 141 21.21 -7.21 2.24
N PHE A 142 20.59 -7.55 1.12
CA PHE A 142 20.88 -8.77 0.37
C PHE A 142 21.48 -8.39 -0.99
N ASN A 143 22.56 -9.04 -1.36
CA ASN A 143 23.12 -8.93 -2.70
C ASN A 143 22.46 -9.98 -3.60
N VAL A 144 22.04 -9.55 -4.79
CA VAL A 144 21.34 -10.43 -5.74
C VAL A 144 21.93 -10.22 -7.13
N ASP A 145 22.13 -11.33 -7.84
CA ASP A 145 22.52 -11.29 -9.23
C ASP A 145 21.29 -11.48 -10.12
N LEU A 146 20.75 -10.37 -10.62
CA LEU A 146 19.56 -10.36 -11.46
C LEU A 146 19.80 -10.97 -12.83
N MET A 147 21.03 -10.96 -13.32
CA MET A 147 21.36 -11.59 -14.59
C MET A 147 21.27 -13.12 -14.49
N LYS A 148 21.72 -13.69 -13.37
CA LYS A 148 21.54 -15.13 -13.11
C LYS A 148 20.07 -15.49 -12.94
N ALA A 149 19.31 -14.68 -12.22
CA ALA A 149 17.85 -14.89 -12.06
C ALA A 149 17.14 -14.86 -13.41
N GLN A 150 17.47 -13.92 -14.29
CA GLN A 150 16.88 -13.80 -15.62
C GLN A 150 17.19 -15.00 -16.50
N ARG A 151 18.34 -15.64 -16.32
CA ARG A 151 18.75 -16.83 -17.06
C ARG A 151 18.28 -18.14 -16.42
N GLY A 152 17.50 -18.07 -15.35
CA GLY A 152 17.06 -19.24 -14.60
C GLY A 152 18.14 -19.96 -13.81
N LYS A 153 19.32 -19.31 -13.60
CA LYS A 153 20.46 -19.87 -12.84
C LYS A 153 20.45 -19.50 -11.37
N ALA A 154 19.54 -18.64 -10.95
CA ALA A 154 19.30 -18.27 -9.57
C ALA A 154 17.81 -18.05 -9.35
N GLU A 155 17.38 -18.12 -8.08
CA GLU A 155 16.02 -17.87 -7.70
C GLU A 155 15.63 -16.40 -7.96
N ASP A 156 14.46 -16.19 -8.53
CA ASP A 156 13.84 -14.87 -8.63
C ASP A 156 13.16 -14.55 -7.30
N VAL A 157 13.81 -13.74 -6.49
CA VAL A 157 13.40 -13.48 -5.11
C VAL A 157 12.07 -12.75 -5.05
N ARG A 158 11.15 -13.22 -4.23
CA ARG A 158 9.89 -12.54 -3.95
C ARG A 158 10.13 -11.30 -3.11
N LEU A 159 9.52 -10.21 -3.53
CA LEU A 159 9.57 -8.94 -2.81
C LEU A 159 8.45 -8.88 -1.75
N ARG A 160 8.72 -8.12 -0.70
CA ARG A 160 7.78 -7.76 0.35
C ARG A 160 7.54 -6.26 0.33
N SER A 161 6.38 -5.84 0.85
CA SER A 161 6.07 -4.43 0.98
C SER A 161 7.16 -3.68 1.76
N GLY A 162 7.60 -2.55 1.22
CA GLY A 162 8.64 -1.73 1.81
C GLY A 162 10.07 -2.06 1.36
N ASP A 163 10.25 -3.12 0.57
CA ASP A 163 11.56 -3.46 0.03
C ASP A 163 12.09 -2.36 -0.88
N ARG A 164 13.39 -2.09 -0.78
CA ARG A 164 14.12 -1.20 -1.69
C ARG A 164 15.03 -2.02 -2.57
N LEU A 165 14.81 -1.93 -3.86
CA LEU A 165 15.68 -2.52 -4.87
C LEU A 165 16.57 -1.43 -5.43
N GLU A 166 17.89 -1.60 -5.34
CA GLU A 166 18.88 -0.70 -5.90
C GLU A 166 19.70 -1.41 -6.95
N ILE A 167 19.71 -0.85 -8.15
CA ILE A 167 20.58 -1.32 -9.25
C ILE A 167 21.74 -0.36 -9.36
N PRO A 168 22.96 -0.77 -8.98
CA PRO A 168 24.10 0.12 -9.02
C PRO A 168 24.57 0.37 -10.45
N ARG A 169 25.34 1.44 -10.61
CA ARG A 169 25.98 1.78 -11.88
C ARG A 169 27.19 0.87 -12.13
N ARG A 170 27.37 0.50 -13.39
CA ARG A 170 28.53 -0.24 -13.84
C ARG A 170 29.81 0.62 -13.64
N LEU A 171 30.81 0.00 -13.02
CA LEU A 171 32.13 0.59 -12.90
C LEU A 171 32.96 0.14 -14.12
N PHE A 172 32.83 0.87 -15.22
CA PHE A 172 33.56 0.60 -16.48
C PHE A 172 33.34 -0.77 -17.12
#